data_1a3f501d90594be89e4ca2e76e49b657
#
_entry.id   1a3f501d90594be89e4ca2e76e49b657
#
_cell.length_a   1.000
_cell.length_b   1.000
_cell.length_c   1.000
_cell.angle_alpha   90.00
_cell.angle_beta   90.00
_cell.angle_gamma   90.00
#
_symmetry.space_group_name_H-M   'P 1'
#
loop_
_entity.id
_entity.type
_entity.pdbx_description
1 polymer ?
#
loop_
_entity_poly.entity_id
_entity_poly.type
_entity_poly.pdbx_seq_one_letter_code
_entity_poly.pdbx_strand_id
1 'polypeptide(L)'
;MIIDIFKPDPTKPDHIYKRWRDAEGNLIEETVTDFEPYFWISANTLPETVNSVIDQFPGSRIDWGDTALGLRDNEPLVKVYAYKQSDIKDMAARFRKTWEADLSLQDRYLIDNVNEMPEWKPRVWHFDLEWDVETKETTVMAVIDNYNNRHVAFCWKKHNPNG
;
A
#
# COMPACT_ATOMS: atom_id res chain seq x y z
N MET A 1 1.99 16.60 -0.09
CA MET A 1 1.47 15.51 -0.97
C MET A 1 2.29 14.26 -0.74
N ILE A 2 1.67 13.16 -0.32
CA ILE A 2 2.34 11.86 -0.17
C ILE A 2 2.61 11.31 -1.57
N ILE A 3 3.87 10.98 -1.86
CA ILE A 3 4.28 10.42 -3.14
C ILE A 3 4.42 8.90 -3.02
N ASP A 4 4.89 8.44 -1.86
CA ASP A 4 5.19 7.03 -1.66
C ASP A 4 5.15 6.68 -0.17
N ILE A 5 4.66 5.47 0.13
CA ILE A 5 4.74 4.85 1.45
C ILE A 5 5.29 3.44 1.25
N PHE A 6 6.39 3.14 1.89
CA PHE A 6 7.08 1.87 1.66
C PHE A 6 7.78 1.33 2.92
N LYS A 7 8.10 0.06 2.89
CA LYS A 7 8.90 -0.65 3.90
C LYS A 7 10.19 -1.14 3.23
N PRO A 8 11.28 -0.36 3.28
CA PRO A 8 12.47 -0.65 2.48
C PRO A 8 13.28 -1.86 2.98
N ASP A 9 13.15 -2.22 4.25
CA ASP A 9 13.94 -3.29 4.86
C ASP A 9 13.03 -4.29 5.56
N PRO A 10 12.83 -5.49 4.99
CA PRO A 10 11.98 -6.52 5.59
C PRO A 10 12.56 -7.08 6.91
N THR A 11 13.84 -6.82 7.21
CA THR A 11 14.49 -7.30 8.44
C THR A 11 14.33 -6.36 9.62
N LYS A 12 13.97 -5.10 9.35
CA LYS A 12 13.72 -4.11 10.41
C LYS A 12 12.30 -4.24 10.96
N PRO A 13 12.08 -3.80 12.21
CA PRO A 13 10.75 -3.71 12.76
C PRO A 13 9.82 -2.87 11.86
N ASP A 14 8.54 -2.94 12.10
CA ASP A 14 7.48 -2.41 11.23
C ASP A 14 7.51 -0.88 11.13
N HIS A 15 8.57 -0.36 10.56
CA HIS A 15 8.72 1.04 10.23
C HIS A 15 8.07 1.34 8.90
N ILE A 16 7.34 2.45 8.84
CA ILE A 16 6.76 2.99 7.63
C ILE A 16 7.57 4.20 7.22
N TYR A 17 8.00 4.22 5.96
CA TYR A 17 8.69 5.36 5.37
C TYR A 17 7.72 6.11 4.50
N LYS A 18 7.53 7.41 4.79
CA LYS A 18 6.73 8.33 4.00
C LYS A 18 7.64 9.25 3.22
N ARG A 19 7.28 9.48 1.98
CA ARG A 19 7.98 10.42 1.11
C ARG A 19 6.96 11.32 0.42
N TRP A 20 7.15 12.62 0.53
CA TRP A 20 6.26 13.59 -0.13
C TRP A 20 7.02 14.85 -0.54
N ARG A 21 6.35 15.72 -1.29
CA ARG A 21 6.86 17.05 -1.58
C ARG A 21 6.09 18.07 -0.78
N ASP A 22 6.82 19.05 -0.21
CA ASP A 22 6.23 20.23 0.42
C ASP A 22 5.65 21.22 -0.61
N ALA A 23 5.17 22.37 -0.15
CA ALA A 23 4.59 23.40 -1.00
C ALA A 23 5.66 24.04 -1.93
N GLU A 24 6.91 24.06 -1.51
CA GLU A 24 8.07 24.57 -2.24
C GLU A 24 8.63 23.54 -3.24
N GLY A 25 8.13 22.29 -3.21
CA GLY A 25 8.55 21.21 -4.10
C GLY A 25 9.74 20.39 -3.60
N ASN A 26 10.23 20.66 -2.37
CA ASN A 26 11.30 19.87 -1.78
C ASN A 26 10.83 18.47 -1.40
N LEU A 27 11.69 17.49 -1.58
CA LEU A 27 11.42 16.11 -1.16
C LEU A 27 11.61 16.00 0.35
N ILE A 28 10.56 15.58 1.05
CA ILE A 28 10.57 15.30 2.48
C ILE A 28 10.45 13.79 2.69
N GLU A 29 11.25 13.27 3.62
CA GLU A 29 11.19 11.87 4.05
C GLU A 29 10.96 11.81 5.56
N GLU A 30 10.06 10.94 5.98
CA GLU A 30 9.72 10.72 7.39
C GLU A 30 9.64 9.22 7.67
N THR A 31 10.10 8.81 8.86
CA THR A 31 9.95 7.45 9.35
C THR A 31 8.94 7.42 10.48
N VAL A 32 7.89 6.62 10.34
CA VAL A 32 6.92 6.32 11.38
C VAL A 32 7.33 5.01 12.05
N THR A 33 7.52 5.03 13.35
CA THR A 33 8.06 3.89 14.12
C THR A 33 7.09 3.35 15.16
N ASP A 34 5.97 4.03 15.35
CA ASP A 34 4.99 3.79 16.40
C ASP A 34 3.62 3.31 15.88
N PHE A 35 3.54 3.01 14.59
CA PHE A 35 2.33 2.47 14.00
C PHE A 35 2.28 0.94 14.18
N GLU A 36 1.32 0.48 15.00
CA GLU A 36 1.13 -0.93 15.30
C GLU A 36 0.24 -1.61 14.25
N PRO A 37 0.65 -2.74 13.66
CA PRO A 37 -0.20 -3.52 12.78
C PRO A 37 -1.38 -4.12 13.54
N TYR A 38 -2.56 -4.10 12.93
CA TYR A 38 -3.77 -4.67 13.55
C TYR A 38 -4.74 -5.26 12.53
N PHE A 39 -5.67 -6.04 13.02
CA PHE A 39 -6.84 -6.52 12.30
C PHE A 39 -8.06 -6.53 13.23
N TRP A 40 -9.24 -6.79 12.67
CA TRP A 40 -10.46 -6.81 13.44
C TRP A 40 -10.99 -8.22 13.62
N ILE A 41 -11.60 -8.46 14.78
CA ILE A 41 -12.37 -9.66 15.10
C ILE A 41 -13.76 -9.26 15.60
N SER A 42 -14.69 -10.24 15.67
CA SER A 42 -15.98 -10.01 16.30
C SER A 42 -15.83 -9.66 17.79
N ALA A 43 -16.49 -8.61 18.25
CA ALA A 43 -16.57 -8.27 19.67
C ALA A 43 -17.29 -9.34 20.50
N ASN A 44 -18.03 -10.26 19.85
CA ASN A 44 -18.68 -11.39 20.49
C ASN A 44 -17.75 -12.60 20.68
N THR A 45 -16.48 -12.49 20.25
CA THR A 45 -15.49 -13.56 20.48
C THR A 45 -15.21 -13.67 21.99
N LEU A 46 -15.21 -14.91 22.48
CA LEU A 46 -14.98 -15.16 23.90
C LEU A 46 -13.60 -14.66 24.34
N PRO A 47 -13.50 -13.91 25.45
CA PRO A 47 -12.23 -13.38 25.95
C PRO A 47 -11.15 -14.45 26.13
N GLU A 48 -11.51 -15.65 26.57
CA GLU A 48 -10.57 -16.76 26.77
C GLU A 48 -9.94 -17.19 25.44
N THR A 49 -10.72 -17.18 24.35
CA THR A 49 -10.22 -17.50 23.00
C THR A 49 -9.22 -16.42 22.56
N VAL A 50 -9.55 -15.16 22.76
CA VAL A 50 -8.69 -14.04 22.40
C VAL A 50 -7.38 -14.08 23.19
N ASN A 51 -7.46 -14.24 24.51
CA ASN A 51 -6.29 -14.31 25.37
C ASN A 51 -5.38 -15.50 25.00
N SER A 52 -5.97 -16.66 24.72
CA SER A 52 -5.21 -17.85 24.28
C SER A 52 -4.43 -17.61 22.97
N VAL A 53 -4.93 -16.75 22.09
CA VAL A 53 -4.20 -16.38 20.87
C VAL A 53 -3.10 -15.36 21.23
N ILE A 54 -3.44 -14.30 21.94
CA ILE A 54 -2.49 -13.21 22.28
C ILE A 54 -1.29 -13.76 23.06
N ASP A 55 -1.50 -14.69 23.99
CA ASP A 55 -0.43 -15.29 24.78
C ASP A 55 0.61 -16.05 23.96
N GLN A 56 0.24 -16.48 22.74
CA GLN A 56 1.16 -17.15 21.80
C GLN A 56 2.00 -16.16 20.97
N PHE A 57 1.65 -14.87 20.98
CA PHE A 57 2.31 -13.81 20.20
C PHE A 57 2.75 -12.67 21.13
N PRO A 58 3.92 -12.77 21.76
CA PRO A 58 4.41 -11.79 22.74
C PRO A 58 4.41 -10.37 22.18
N GLY A 59 3.91 -9.42 22.97
CA GLY A 59 3.77 -8.01 22.59
C GLY A 59 2.48 -7.67 21.84
N SER A 60 1.66 -8.68 21.48
CA SER A 60 0.33 -8.44 20.93
C SER A 60 -0.69 -8.12 22.00
N ARG A 61 -1.76 -7.44 21.63
CA ARG A 61 -2.81 -7.01 22.58
C ARG A 61 -4.17 -6.86 21.89
N ILE A 62 -5.21 -6.81 22.66
CA ILE A 62 -6.56 -6.45 22.19
C ILE A 62 -6.98 -5.11 22.79
N ASP A 63 -7.72 -4.34 22.03
CA ASP A 63 -8.37 -3.12 22.50
C ASP A 63 -9.90 -3.28 22.42
N TRP A 64 -10.51 -3.54 23.56
CA TRP A 64 -11.96 -3.68 23.67
C TRP A 64 -12.71 -2.34 23.60
N GLY A 65 -12.00 -1.22 23.74
CA GLY A 65 -12.56 0.13 23.68
C GLY A 65 -12.59 0.71 22.26
N ASP A 66 -11.74 0.23 21.37
CA ASP A 66 -11.70 0.67 19.98
C ASP A 66 -12.60 -0.25 19.13
N THR A 67 -13.83 0.21 18.89
CA THR A 67 -14.87 -0.57 18.24
C THR A 67 -15.26 0.01 16.89
N ALA A 68 -15.61 -0.87 15.96
CA ALA A 68 -16.17 -0.52 14.66
C ALA A 68 -17.38 -1.41 14.33
N LEU A 69 -18.05 -1.11 13.23
CA LEU A 69 -19.10 -1.97 12.67
C LEU A 69 -18.62 -2.53 11.35
N GLY A 70 -18.77 -3.83 11.19
CA GLY A 70 -18.50 -4.51 9.93
C GLY A 70 -19.43 -3.98 8.82
N LEU A 71 -18.85 -3.53 7.72
CA LEU A 71 -19.57 -2.85 6.62
C LEU A 71 -20.69 -3.69 5.98
N ARG A 72 -20.60 -5.02 6.03
CA ARG A 72 -21.56 -5.92 5.36
C ARG A 72 -22.64 -6.47 6.27
N ASP A 73 -22.33 -6.65 7.54
CA ASP A 73 -23.17 -7.41 8.47
C ASP A 73 -23.49 -6.62 9.75
N ASN A 74 -22.98 -5.39 9.88
CA ASN A 74 -23.10 -4.55 11.07
C ASN A 74 -22.63 -5.28 12.34
N GLU A 75 -21.75 -6.27 12.22
CA GLU A 75 -21.21 -6.98 13.37
C GLU A 75 -20.29 -6.05 14.15
N PRO A 76 -20.43 -5.96 15.50
CA PRO A 76 -19.50 -5.17 16.29
C PRO A 76 -18.12 -5.82 16.28
N LEU A 77 -17.11 -5.00 16.02
CA LEU A 77 -15.72 -5.42 15.86
C LEU A 77 -14.84 -4.75 16.91
N VAL A 78 -13.78 -5.44 17.28
CA VAL A 78 -12.71 -4.95 18.17
C VAL A 78 -11.34 -5.18 17.51
N LYS A 79 -10.37 -4.33 17.83
CA LYS A 79 -9.02 -4.42 17.29
C LYS A 79 -8.15 -5.42 18.04
N VAL A 80 -7.43 -6.23 17.28
CA VAL A 80 -6.32 -7.05 17.76
C VAL A 80 -5.04 -6.51 17.15
N TYR A 81 -4.16 -6.01 17.99
CA TYR A 81 -2.85 -5.50 17.61
C TYR A 81 -1.81 -6.61 17.65
N ALA A 82 -1.01 -6.71 16.63
CA ALA A 82 0.15 -7.58 16.59
C ALA A 82 1.44 -6.78 16.85
N TYR A 83 2.42 -7.40 17.45
CA TYR A 83 3.73 -6.78 17.62
C TYR A 83 4.46 -6.60 16.28
N LYS A 84 4.23 -7.50 15.32
CA LYS A 84 4.81 -7.46 13.98
C LYS A 84 3.77 -7.73 12.91
N GLN A 85 3.91 -7.09 11.77
CA GLN A 85 3.05 -7.36 10.60
C GLN A 85 3.09 -8.84 10.17
N SER A 86 4.24 -9.50 10.29
CA SER A 86 4.37 -10.92 9.98
C SER A 86 3.47 -11.84 10.79
N ASP A 87 3.11 -11.42 12.00
CA ASP A 87 2.32 -12.23 12.92
C ASP A 87 0.82 -12.15 12.62
N ILE A 88 0.37 -11.10 11.92
CA ILE A 88 -1.06 -10.86 11.59
C ILE A 88 -1.71 -12.08 10.97
N LYS A 89 -1.08 -12.66 9.96
CA LYS A 89 -1.64 -13.80 9.22
C LYS A 89 -1.83 -15.03 10.12
N ASP A 90 -0.83 -15.32 10.94
CA ASP A 90 -0.85 -16.50 11.82
C ASP A 90 -1.81 -16.31 13.00
N MET A 91 -1.90 -15.09 13.54
CA MET A 91 -2.89 -14.71 14.54
C MET A 91 -4.31 -14.82 13.98
N ALA A 92 -4.55 -14.20 12.82
CA ALA A 92 -5.86 -14.17 12.17
C ALA A 92 -6.39 -15.59 11.87
N ALA A 93 -5.51 -16.52 11.49
CA ALA A 93 -5.87 -17.91 11.22
C ALA A 93 -6.38 -18.68 12.46
N ARG A 94 -6.18 -18.14 13.68
CA ARG A 94 -6.68 -18.72 14.94
C ARG A 94 -8.13 -18.32 15.25
N PHE A 95 -8.65 -17.31 14.56
CA PHE A 95 -10.03 -16.85 14.72
C PHE A 95 -10.91 -17.39 13.60
N ARG A 96 -12.17 -17.64 13.93
CA ARG A 96 -13.15 -18.14 12.96
C ARG A 96 -13.43 -17.17 11.84
N LYS A 97 -13.39 -15.86 12.15
CA LYS A 97 -13.66 -14.77 11.22
C LYS A 97 -12.85 -13.54 11.61
N THR A 98 -12.24 -12.94 10.65
CA THR A 98 -11.45 -11.72 10.80
C THR A 98 -11.78 -10.76 9.67
N TRP A 99 -11.50 -9.48 9.87
CA TRP A 99 -11.62 -8.44 8.86
C TRP A 99 -10.29 -7.73 8.71
N GLU A 100 -9.93 -7.43 7.48
CA GLU A 100 -8.76 -6.63 7.11
C GLU A 100 -7.41 -7.20 7.59
N ALA A 101 -7.35 -8.51 7.85
CA ALA A 101 -6.11 -9.20 8.21
C ALA A 101 -5.16 -9.43 7.02
N ASP A 102 -5.63 -9.17 5.82
CA ASP A 102 -4.91 -9.28 4.56
C ASP A 102 -4.27 -7.96 4.09
N LEU A 103 -4.54 -6.85 4.79
CA LEU A 103 -3.96 -5.56 4.47
C LEU A 103 -2.47 -5.51 4.83
N SER A 104 -1.68 -4.89 3.95
CA SER A 104 -0.29 -4.56 4.28
C SER A 104 -0.23 -3.46 5.35
N LEU A 105 0.89 -3.35 6.05
CA LEU A 105 1.12 -2.29 7.04
C LEU A 105 0.97 -0.90 6.39
N GLN A 106 1.43 -0.74 5.16
CA GLN A 106 1.37 0.50 4.41
C GLN A 106 -0.07 0.87 4.05
N ASP A 107 -0.86 -0.10 3.56
CA ASP A 107 -2.26 0.13 3.22
C ASP A 107 -3.07 0.49 4.47
N ARG A 108 -2.81 -0.20 5.58
CA ARG A 108 -3.42 0.10 6.86
C ARG A 108 -3.11 1.52 7.32
N TYR A 109 -1.84 1.90 7.26
CA TYR A 109 -1.41 3.26 7.62
C TYR A 109 -2.08 4.32 6.75
N LEU A 110 -2.19 4.07 5.44
CA LEU A 110 -2.88 4.97 4.51
C LEU A 110 -4.35 5.16 4.88
N ILE A 111 -5.05 4.06 5.18
CA ILE A 111 -6.47 4.09 5.55
C ILE A 111 -6.68 4.91 6.84
N ASP A 112 -5.81 4.72 7.82
CA ASP A 112 -5.99 5.32 9.14
C ASP A 112 -5.54 6.79 9.22
N ASN A 113 -4.56 7.19 8.40
CA ASN A 113 -3.87 8.48 8.58
C ASN A 113 -3.98 9.43 7.39
N VAL A 114 -4.52 8.98 6.26
CA VAL A 114 -4.65 9.80 5.05
C VAL A 114 -6.12 10.00 4.72
N ASN A 115 -6.75 10.96 5.38
CA ASN A 115 -8.19 11.26 5.21
C ASN A 115 -8.49 11.98 3.91
N GLU A 116 -7.54 12.72 3.35
CA GLU A 116 -7.70 13.46 2.11
C GLU A 116 -6.47 13.27 1.23
N MET A 117 -6.67 12.69 0.05
CA MET A 117 -5.66 12.81 -1.00
C MET A 117 -5.79 14.23 -1.59
N PRO A 118 -4.74 15.06 -1.50
CA PRO A 118 -4.77 16.35 -2.17
C PRO A 118 -5.06 16.15 -3.65
N GLU A 119 -5.89 17.02 -4.23
CA GLU A 119 -6.11 17.05 -5.68
C GLU A 119 -4.77 17.25 -6.38
N TRP A 120 -4.19 16.18 -6.81
CA TRP A 120 -2.94 16.18 -7.54
C TRP A 120 -3.11 15.48 -8.87
N LYS A 121 -2.68 16.18 -9.89
CA LYS A 121 -2.64 15.64 -11.24
C LYS A 121 -1.25 15.05 -11.48
N PRO A 122 -1.06 13.73 -11.40
CA PRO A 122 0.25 13.15 -11.63
C PRO A 122 0.72 13.48 -13.03
N ARG A 123 2.01 13.78 -13.18
CA ARG A 123 2.61 13.78 -14.50
C ARG A 123 2.79 12.34 -14.94
N VAL A 124 2.02 11.95 -15.91
CA VAL A 124 2.02 10.59 -16.46
C VAL A 124 2.62 10.64 -17.85
N TRP A 125 3.58 9.80 -18.09
CA TRP A 125 4.09 9.54 -19.43
C TRP A 125 3.51 8.22 -19.92
N HIS A 126 2.74 8.31 -20.96
CA HIS A 126 2.32 7.13 -21.72
C HIS A 126 3.37 6.92 -22.78
N PHE A 127 3.93 5.73 -22.85
CA PHE A 127 4.87 5.37 -23.90
C PHE A 127 4.43 4.09 -24.57
N ASP A 128 4.71 4.00 -25.85
CA ASP A 128 4.46 2.85 -26.70
C ASP A 128 5.73 2.52 -27.48
N LEU A 129 5.97 1.22 -27.66
CA LEU A 129 7.15 0.71 -28.35
C LEU A 129 6.71 -0.19 -29.49
N GLU A 130 7.23 0.09 -30.68
CA GLU A 130 7.08 -0.77 -31.84
C GLU A 130 8.41 -1.44 -32.15
N TRP A 131 8.37 -2.72 -32.47
CA TRP A 131 9.57 -3.47 -32.81
C TRP A 131 9.35 -4.28 -34.07
N ASP A 132 10.45 -4.52 -34.78
CA ASP A 132 10.49 -5.44 -35.92
C ASP A 132 10.35 -6.88 -35.43
N VAL A 133 9.39 -7.61 -35.95
CA VAL A 133 9.08 -8.98 -35.52
C VAL A 133 10.20 -9.96 -35.86
N GLU A 134 10.94 -9.72 -36.94
CA GLU A 134 12.02 -10.59 -37.39
C GLU A 134 13.32 -10.32 -36.67
N THR A 135 13.72 -9.05 -36.59
CA THR A 135 15.00 -8.65 -35.97
C THR A 135 14.92 -8.45 -34.47
N LYS A 136 13.72 -8.31 -33.90
CA LYS A 136 13.47 -7.95 -32.50
C LYS A 136 14.03 -6.59 -32.11
N GLU A 137 14.37 -5.75 -33.06
CA GLU A 137 14.85 -4.39 -32.79
C GLU A 137 13.68 -3.43 -32.61
N THR A 138 13.76 -2.57 -31.60
CA THR A 138 12.80 -1.48 -31.42
C THR A 138 12.94 -0.50 -32.59
N THR A 139 11.87 -0.21 -33.27
CA THR A 139 11.87 0.65 -34.45
C THR A 139 11.26 2.03 -34.21
N VAL A 140 10.29 2.10 -33.31
CA VAL A 140 9.62 3.34 -32.91
C VAL A 140 9.42 3.36 -31.42
N MET A 141 9.57 4.53 -30.81
CA MET A 141 9.10 4.84 -29.46
C MET A 141 8.27 6.11 -29.51
N ALA A 142 7.03 6.02 -29.05
CA ALA A 142 6.16 7.19 -28.87
C ALA A 142 5.98 7.49 -27.39
N VAL A 143 6.01 8.77 -27.04
CA VAL A 143 5.81 9.25 -25.68
C VAL A 143 4.78 10.37 -25.68
N ILE A 144 3.78 10.24 -24.80
CA ILE A 144 2.79 11.29 -24.55
C ILE A 144 2.94 11.75 -23.10
N ASP A 145 3.18 13.03 -22.90
CA ASP A 145 3.23 13.67 -21.60
C ASP A 145 1.89 14.36 -21.33
N ASN A 146 1.13 13.86 -20.33
CA ASN A 146 -0.18 14.40 -20.01
C ASN A 146 -0.15 15.80 -19.36
N TYR A 147 1.02 16.23 -18.88
CA TYR A 147 1.15 17.50 -18.18
C TYR A 147 1.09 18.70 -19.12
N ASN A 148 1.72 18.59 -20.27
CA ASN A 148 1.76 19.64 -21.30
C ASN A 148 1.19 19.17 -22.64
N ASN A 149 0.55 18.00 -22.66
CA ASN A 149 -0.01 17.37 -23.85
C ASN A 149 1.01 17.25 -25.01
N ARG A 150 2.27 17.04 -24.66
CA ARG A 150 3.36 16.94 -25.63
C ARG A 150 3.46 15.51 -26.14
N HIS A 151 3.46 15.38 -27.45
CA HIS A 151 3.65 14.11 -28.15
C HIS A 151 5.01 14.13 -28.81
N VAL A 152 5.81 13.09 -28.59
CA VAL A 152 7.13 12.91 -29.19
C VAL A 152 7.22 11.49 -29.72
N ALA A 153 7.65 11.33 -30.96
CA ALA A 153 7.95 10.04 -31.51
C ALA A 153 9.40 10.00 -32.02
N PHE A 154 10.09 8.92 -31.71
CA PHE A 154 11.42 8.61 -32.18
C PHE A 154 11.30 7.43 -33.15
N CYS A 155 11.91 7.54 -34.30
CA CYS A 155 11.93 6.50 -35.31
C CYS A 155 13.37 6.24 -35.75
N TRP A 156 13.82 4.99 -35.62
CA TRP A 156 15.20 4.60 -35.96
C TRP A 156 15.33 4.02 -37.37
N LYS A 157 14.26 3.45 -37.88
CA LYS A 157 14.32 2.93 -39.27
C LYS A 157 14.33 4.11 -40.22
N LYS A 158 15.37 4.20 -41.05
CA LYS A 158 15.36 5.13 -42.17
C LYS A 158 14.16 4.77 -43.06
N HIS A 159 13.19 5.68 -43.12
CA HIS A 159 12.13 5.55 -44.11
C HIS A 159 12.79 5.57 -45.49
N ASN A 160 12.75 4.46 -46.19
CA ASN A 160 13.16 4.44 -47.59
C ASN A 160 11.93 4.84 -48.46
N PRO A 161 11.87 6.09 -48.94
CA PRO A 161 10.70 6.55 -49.68
C PRO A 161 10.48 5.84 -51.01
N ASN A 162 11.41 4.95 -51.39
CA ASN A 162 11.41 4.20 -52.68
C ASN A 162 11.38 2.67 -52.45
N GLY A 163 11.01 2.19 -51.25
CA GLY A 163 10.89 0.76 -50.94
C GLY A 163 9.47 0.28 -51.00
#